data_7c74e52213b23f67d916da18856f3a18
#
_entry.id   7c74e52213b23f67d916da18856f3a18
#
_cell.length_a   1.000
_cell.length_b   1.000
_cell.length_c   1.000
_cell.angle_alpha   90.00
_cell.angle_beta   90.00
_cell.angle_gamma   90.00
#
_symmetry.space_group_name_H-M   'P 1'
#
loop_
_entity.id
_entity.type
_entity.pdbx_description
1 polymer ?
#
loop_
_entity_poly.entity_id
_entity_poly.type
_entity_poly.pdbx_seq_one_letter_code
_entity_poly.pdbx_strand_id
1 'polypeptide(L)'
;MNMKVTIDANKTIDTLKLRFYNEWLYTNHIYDEGESGYHQQLTKKVVTDYIDPLNLPVHSKILDLGCGPGYFLDEMHERGYTDVTGVTLSPGDIATCESKGHTVKSYDLSFLPQSDGYHDESVDFIFLRHALEHSPYPIFSLMEYNRVLKHNGLIYIEVPAPGCERGHEHNLNHYSILGAEMLAALLMRTGFDIHRFETFEFNLDMPIPNNTYKSVKESFYMIVAQKARPLDIK
;
A
#
# COMPACT_ATOMS: atom_id res chain seq x y z
N MET A 1 -24.22 -26.69 -12.27
CA MET A 1 -24.90 -25.61 -13.03
C MET A 1 -23.86 -24.52 -13.23
N ASN A 2 -23.22 -24.52 -14.41
CA ASN A 2 -22.17 -23.53 -14.71
C ASN A 2 -22.84 -22.20 -15.05
N MET A 3 -22.82 -21.25 -14.13
CA MET A 3 -23.29 -19.90 -14.36
C MET A 3 -22.24 -19.17 -15.21
N LYS A 4 -22.51 -19.00 -16.51
CA LYS A 4 -21.72 -18.13 -17.37
C LYS A 4 -22.07 -16.68 -17.03
N VAL A 5 -21.18 -16.00 -16.34
CA VAL A 5 -21.29 -14.54 -16.17
C VAL A 5 -20.72 -13.90 -17.43
N THR A 6 -21.59 -13.38 -18.27
CA THR A 6 -21.17 -12.56 -19.42
C THR A 6 -21.05 -11.13 -18.93
N ILE A 7 -19.82 -10.60 -18.88
CA ILE A 7 -19.59 -9.18 -18.61
C ILE A 7 -19.93 -8.41 -19.87
N ASP A 8 -21.01 -7.66 -19.83
CA ASP A 8 -21.41 -6.78 -20.91
C ASP A 8 -20.46 -5.57 -20.97
N ALA A 9 -19.78 -5.38 -22.10
CA ALA A 9 -18.89 -4.24 -22.34
C ALA A 9 -19.60 -2.86 -22.24
N ASN A 10 -20.92 -2.84 -22.26
CA ASN A 10 -21.74 -1.64 -22.05
C ASN A 10 -21.85 -1.20 -20.58
N LYS A 11 -21.29 -1.95 -19.63
CA LYS A 11 -21.19 -1.55 -18.21
C LYS A 11 -20.05 -0.56 -17.90
N THR A 12 -19.45 0.04 -18.91
CA THR A 12 -18.46 1.12 -18.77
C THR A 12 -18.95 2.25 -17.84
N ILE A 13 -20.25 2.53 -17.83
CA ILE A 13 -20.85 3.54 -16.96
C ILE A 13 -20.74 3.16 -15.47
N ASP A 14 -20.92 1.89 -15.13
CA ASP A 14 -20.83 1.45 -13.73
C ASP A 14 -19.38 1.48 -13.23
N THR A 15 -18.42 1.16 -14.09
CA THR A 15 -17.00 1.29 -13.81
C THR A 15 -16.59 2.75 -13.64
N LEU A 16 -17.10 3.66 -14.49
CA LEU A 16 -16.86 5.10 -14.36
C LEU A 16 -17.44 5.68 -13.09
N LYS A 17 -18.66 5.25 -12.69
CA LYS A 17 -19.27 5.66 -11.41
C LYS A 17 -18.45 5.19 -10.22
N LEU A 18 -17.95 3.96 -10.25
CA LEU A 18 -17.09 3.42 -9.19
C LEU A 18 -15.79 4.22 -9.08
N ARG A 19 -15.14 4.51 -10.21
CA ARG A 19 -13.93 5.36 -10.24
C ARG A 19 -14.22 6.76 -9.75
N PHE A 20 -15.32 7.39 -10.21
CA PHE A 20 -15.72 8.72 -9.74
C PHE A 20 -16.03 8.73 -8.25
N TYR A 21 -16.70 7.69 -7.73
CA TYR A 21 -16.99 7.56 -6.31
C TYR A 21 -15.71 7.41 -5.47
N ASN A 22 -14.77 6.60 -5.94
CA ASN A 22 -13.45 6.48 -5.31
C ASN A 22 -12.72 7.81 -5.33
N GLU A 23 -12.64 8.47 -6.48
CA GLU A 23 -12.00 9.76 -6.63
C GLU A 23 -12.62 10.83 -5.71
N TRP A 24 -13.95 10.81 -5.55
CA TRP A 24 -14.64 11.68 -4.61
C TRP A 24 -14.30 11.35 -3.14
N LEU A 25 -14.25 10.08 -2.76
CA LEU A 25 -13.86 9.65 -1.42
C LEU A 25 -12.44 10.12 -1.11
N TYR A 26 -11.50 9.89 -2.01
CA TYR A 26 -10.11 10.28 -1.83
C TYR A 26 -9.94 11.79 -1.81
N THR A 27 -10.60 12.53 -2.69
CA THR A 27 -10.49 13.99 -2.76
C THR A 27 -10.97 14.66 -1.47
N ASN A 28 -11.94 14.09 -0.76
CA ASN A 28 -12.47 14.69 0.47
C ASN A 28 -11.74 14.26 1.74
N HIS A 29 -10.90 13.22 1.68
CA HIS A 29 -10.23 12.63 2.85
C HIS A 29 -8.72 12.45 2.66
N ILE A 30 -8.16 13.01 1.59
CA ILE A 30 -6.70 13.05 1.40
C ILE A 30 -6.13 14.16 2.27
N TYR A 31 -5.06 13.86 2.96
CA TYR A 31 -4.27 14.83 3.71
C TYR A 31 -2.79 14.66 3.38
N ASP A 32 -2.05 15.72 3.48
CA ASP A 32 -0.60 15.68 3.38
C ASP A 32 -0.04 15.06 4.67
N GLU A 33 0.74 14.00 4.55
CA GLU A 33 1.33 13.34 5.73
C GLU A 33 2.40 14.23 6.35
N GLY A 34 3.13 14.97 5.52
CA GLY A 34 4.21 15.84 5.92
C GLY A 34 5.44 15.09 6.42
N GLU A 35 6.53 15.81 6.63
CA GLU A 35 7.78 15.22 7.09
C GLU A 35 7.78 14.96 8.60
N SER A 36 8.21 13.75 8.97
CA SER A 36 8.31 13.30 10.35
C SER A 36 9.57 12.46 10.55
N GLY A 37 10.48 12.94 11.39
CA GLY A 37 11.70 12.17 11.72
C GLY A 37 11.41 10.82 12.38
N TYR A 38 10.28 10.69 13.07
CA TYR A 38 9.83 9.42 13.63
C TYR A 38 9.45 8.41 12.52
N HIS A 39 8.60 8.82 11.57
CA HIS A 39 8.21 7.95 10.45
C HIS A 39 9.38 7.61 9.54
N GLN A 40 10.32 8.54 9.34
CA GLN A 40 11.55 8.27 8.61
C GLN A 40 12.37 7.15 9.27
N GLN A 41 12.58 7.22 10.60
CA GLN A 41 13.33 6.20 11.34
C GLN A 41 12.61 4.83 11.31
N LEU A 42 11.29 4.81 11.43
CA LEU A 42 10.51 3.58 11.32
C LEU A 42 10.64 2.97 9.93
N THR A 43 10.52 3.78 8.87
CA THR A 43 10.69 3.29 7.49
C THR A 43 12.07 2.71 7.28
N LYS A 44 13.11 3.39 7.75
CA LYS A 44 14.50 2.87 7.70
C LYS A 44 14.65 1.52 8.41
N LYS A 45 14.02 1.37 9.60
CA LYS A 45 14.02 0.11 10.32
C LYS A 45 13.29 -0.98 9.55
N VAL A 46 12.12 -0.69 8.99
CA VAL A 46 11.36 -1.63 8.16
C VAL A 46 12.18 -2.07 6.94
N VAL A 47 12.81 -1.14 6.25
CA VAL A 47 13.66 -1.48 5.10
C VAL A 47 14.80 -2.41 5.51
N THR A 48 15.48 -2.11 6.61
CA THR A 48 16.59 -2.93 7.12
C THR A 48 16.13 -4.33 7.54
N ASP A 49 15.00 -4.45 8.23
CA ASP A 49 14.57 -5.71 8.87
C ASP A 49 13.77 -6.61 7.90
N TYR A 50 13.11 -6.03 6.88
CA TYR A 50 12.16 -6.74 6.02
C TYR A 50 12.52 -6.69 4.54
N ILE A 51 13.10 -5.58 4.03
CA ILE A 51 13.33 -5.40 2.60
C ILE A 51 14.75 -5.81 2.23
N ASP A 52 15.77 -5.37 2.96
CA ASP A 52 17.16 -5.76 2.69
C ASP A 52 17.36 -7.29 2.66
N PRO A 53 16.72 -8.10 3.56
CA PRO A 53 16.82 -9.56 3.51
C PRO A 53 16.20 -10.22 2.27
N LEU A 54 15.34 -9.51 1.51
CA LEU A 54 14.76 -10.03 0.27
C LEU A 54 15.79 -10.12 -0.86
N ASN A 55 16.92 -9.42 -0.74
CA ASN A 55 18.00 -9.38 -1.73
C ASN A 55 17.50 -9.06 -3.14
N LEU A 56 16.65 -8.03 -3.27
CA LEU A 56 16.12 -7.61 -4.56
C LEU A 56 17.28 -7.20 -5.49
N PRO A 57 17.27 -7.60 -6.77
CA PRO A 57 18.23 -7.09 -7.74
C PRO A 57 18.19 -5.55 -7.83
N VAL A 58 19.34 -4.90 -7.91
CA VAL A 58 19.44 -3.42 -7.90
C VAL A 58 18.69 -2.73 -9.06
N HIS A 59 18.43 -3.46 -10.14
CA HIS A 59 17.67 -3.01 -11.30
C HIS A 59 16.17 -3.38 -11.23
N SER A 60 15.69 -3.84 -10.08
CA SER A 60 14.27 -4.15 -9.87
C SER A 60 13.42 -2.90 -10.06
N LYS A 61 12.29 -3.06 -10.76
CA LYS A 61 11.24 -2.05 -10.81
C LYS A 61 10.40 -2.11 -9.55
N ILE A 62 10.42 -1.04 -8.79
CA ILE A 62 9.84 -0.96 -7.44
C ILE A 62 8.73 0.10 -7.41
N LEU A 63 7.60 -0.23 -6.80
CA LEU A 63 6.51 0.71 -6.52
C LEU A 63 6.34 0.88 -5.02
N ASP A 64 6.25 2.14 -4.60
CA ASP A 64 5.82 2.55 -3.25
C ASP A 64 4.40 3.11 -3.33
N LEU A 65 3.42 2.30 -2.94
CA LEU A 65 2.01 2.66 -3.03
C LEU A 65 1.53 3.30 -1.71
N GLY A 66 1.18 4.58 -1.78
CA GLY A 66 0.95 5.42 -0.60
C GLY A 66 2.28 5.96 -0.06
N CYS A 67 3.12 6.51 -0.94
CA CYS A 67 4.51 6.84 -0.61
C CYS A 67 4.68 7.99 0.40
N GLY A 68 3.61 8.74 0.73
CA GLY A 68 3.72 9.91 1.59
C GLY A 68 4.84 10.85 1.13
N PRO A 69 5.62 11.43 2.05
CA PRO A 69 6.72 12.35 1.71
C PRO A 69 8.00 11.63 1.19
N GLY A 70 7.92 10.34 0.87
CA GLY A 70 8.95 9.60 0.13
C GLY A 70 10.05 8.95 0.97
N TYR A 71 9.82 8.61 2.22
CA TYR A 71 10.86 8.00 3.08
C TYR A 71 11.36 6.66 2.55
N PHE A 72 10.49 5.83 1.99
CA PHE A 72 10.91 4.58 1.37
C PHE A 72 11.70 4.83 0.08
N LEU A 73 11.31 5.84 -0.71
CA LEU A 73 12.04 6.25 -1.92
C LEU A 73 13.46 6.70 -1.56
N ASP A 74 13.62 7.50 -0.48
CA ASP A 74 14.93 7.91 0.04
C ASP A 74 15.80 6.68 0.36
N GLU A 75 15.27 5.74 1.14
CA GLU A 75 15.99 4.53 1.56
C GLU A 75 16.40 3.63 0.38
N MET A 76 15.54 3.51 -0.65
CA MET A 76 15.85 2.68 -1.83
C MET A 76 16.91 3.36 -2.70
N HIS A 77 16.86 4.68 -2.91
CA HIS A 77 17.89 5.41 -3.64
C HIS A 77 19.24 5.37 -2.91
N GLU A 78 19.27 5.47 -1.57
CA GLU A 78 20.51 5.31 -0.79
C GLU A 78 21.15 3.92 -0.99
N ARG A 79 20.35 2.89 -1.28
CA ARG A 79 20.80 1.52 -1.57
C ARG A 79 21.15 1.29 -3.05
N GLY A 80 21.01 2.32 -3.89
CA GLY A 80 21.38 2.28 -5.31
C GLY A 80 20.30 1.79 -6.26
N TYR A 81 19.05 1.61 -5.79
CA TYR A 81 17.94 1.33 -6.69
C TYR A 81 17.56 2.58 -7.49
N THR A 82 17.39 2.44 -8.80
CA THR A 82 17.14 3.56 -9.72
C THR A 82 15.76 3.55 -10.38
N ASP A 83 15.08 2.40 -10.41
CA ASP A 83 13.73 2.25 -10.96
C ASP A 83 12.71 2.14 -9.81
N VAL A 84 12.59 3.23 -9.06
CA VAL A 84 11.68 3.34 -7.91
C VAL A 84 10.69 4.46 -8.17
N THR A 85 9.40 4.15 -8.09
CA THR A 85 8.32 5.12 -8.31
C THR A 85 7.36 5.12 -7.12
N GLY A 86 7.10 6.32 -6.58
CA GLY A 86 6.06 6.55 -5.59
C GLY A 86 4.69 6.77 -6.23
N VAL A 87 3.64 6.36 -5.52
CA VAL A 87 2.24 6.64 -5.89
C VAL A 87 1.53 7.23 -4.69
N THR A 88 0.96 8.42 -4.84
CA THR A 88 0.13 9.07 -3.82
C THR A 88 -0.86 10.01 -4.47
N LEU A 89 -1.96 10.31 -3.78
CA LEU A 89 -2.93 11.32 -4.21
C LEU A 89 -2.72 12.67 -3.51
N SER A 90 -1.85 12.74 -2.49
CA SER A 90 -1.56 13.96 -1.72
C SER A 90 -0.70 14.93 -2.54
N PRO A 91 -1.22 16.13 -2.88
CA PRO A 91 -0.44 17.13 -3.63
C PRO A 91 0.79 17.63 -2.88
N GLY A 92 0.72 17.77 -1.55
CA GLY A 92 1.84 18.21 -0.72
C GLY A 92 2.96 17.17 -0.66
N ASP A 93 2.61 15.88 -0.52
CA ASP A 93 3.58 14.80 -0.53
C ASP A 93 4.22 14.64 -1.91
N ILE A 94 3.45 14.79 -3.01
CA ILE A 94 4.00 14.82 -4.38
C ILE A 94 5.05 15.92 -4.50
N ALA A 95 4.72 17.16 -4.09
CA ALA A 95 5.67 18.27 -4.16
C ALA A 95 6.92 18.03 -3.32
N THR A 96 6.77 17.42 -2.14
CA THR A 96 7.89 17.04 -1.27
C THR A 96 8.80 16.02 -1.95
N CYS A 97 8.24 14.95 -2.49
CA CYS A 97 8.99 13.91 -3.21
C CYS A 97 9.71 14.47 -4.45
N GLU A 98 9.02 15.29 -5.26
CA GLU A 98 9.61 15.92 -6.45
C GLU A 98 10.76 16.85 -6.08
N SER A 99 10.65 17.59 -4.96
CA SER A 99 11.73 18.45 -4.47
C SER A 99 12.99 17.69 -4.08
N LYS A 100 12.85 16.42 -3.69
CA LYS A 100 13.95 15.47 -3.41
C LYS A 100 14.47 14.78 -4.67
N GLY A 101 13.85 14.99 -5.83
CA GLY A 101 14.23 14.36 -7.10
C GLY A 101 13.61 12.97 -7.33
N HIS A 102 12.62 12.58 -6.56
CA HIS A 102 11.93 11.31 -6.74
C HIS A 102 10.92 11.34 -7.88
N THR A 103 10.71 10.19 -8.51
CA THR A 103 9.62 9.98 -9.46
C THR A 103 8.36 9.61 -8.70
N VAL A 104 7.31 10.42 -8.82
CA VAL A 104 6.01 10.17 -8.18
C VAL A 104 4.88 10.32 -9.19
N LYS A 105 3.84 9.53 -9.00
CA LYS A 105 2.63 9.54 -9.82
C LYS A 105 1.39 9.76 -8.95
N SER A 106 0.44 10.54 -9.48
CA SER A 106 -0.84 10.78 -8.82
C SER A 106 -1.89 9.81 -9.33
N TYR A 107 -2.01 8.67 -8.66
CA TYR A 107 -3.02 7.65 -8.96
C TYR A 107 -3.69 7.13 -7.69
N ASP A 108 -4.92 6.66 -7.86
CA ASP A 108 -5.52 5.77 -6.89
C ASP A 108 -4.72 4.46 -6.83
N LEU A 109 -4.26 4.10 -5.62
CA LEU A 109 -3.45 2.90 -5.40
C LEU A 109 -4.15 1.59 -5.84
N SER A 110 -5.48 1.61 -6.00
CA SER A 110 -6.26 0.46 -6.48
C SER A 110 -6.33 0.33 -8.01
N PHE A 111 -5.82 1.32 -8.77
CA PHE A 111 -5.95 1.37 -10.23
C PHE A 111 -4.67 1.90 -10.88
N LEU A 112 -3.76 0.99 -11.22
CA LEU A 112 -2.49 1.33 -11.85
C LEU A 112 -2.64 1.32 -13.38
N PRO A 113 -2.55 2.48 -14.09
CA PRO A 113 -2.88 2.56 -15.49
C PRO A 113 -1.84 1.91 -16.39
N GLN A 114 -2.29 1.05 -17.31
CA GLN A 114 -1.41 0.43 -18.31
C GLN A 114 -0.78 1.45 -19.26
N SER A 115 -1.47 2.57 -19.53
CA SER A 115 -0.96 3.68 -20.35
C SER A 115 0.37 4.24 -19.82
N ASP A 116 0.62 4.12 -18.53
CA ASP A 116 1.79 4.68 -17.86
C ASP A 116 2.84 3.62 -17.50
N GLY A 117 2.76 2.45 -18.14
CA GLY A 117 3.76 1.41 -18.04
C GLY A 117 3.53 0.39 -16.92
N TYR A 118 2.34 0.42 -16.27
CA TYR A 118 1.94 -0.61 -15.30
C TYR A 118 1.21 -1.76 -16.01
N HIS A 119 1.94 -2.39 -16.93
CA HIS A 119 1.44 -3.57 -17.64
C HIS A 119 1.39 -4.79 -16.72
N ASP A 120 0.71 -5.84 -17.19
CA ASP A 120 0.75 -7.12 -16.52
C ASP A 120 2.19 -7.59 -16.39
N GLU A 121 2.54 -8.11 -15.22
CA GLU A 121 3.87 -8.67 -14.94
C GLU A 121 5.05 -7.73 -15.24
N SER A 122 4.91 -6.45 -14.92
CA SER A 122 5.93 -5.43 -15.19
C SER A 122 6.73 -4.99 -13.97
N VAL A 123 6.29 -5.29 -12.73
CA VAL A 123 6.84 -4.81 -11.46
C VAL A 123 7.49 -5.95 -10.70
N ASP A 124 8.67 -5.74 -10.14
CA ASP A 124 9.40 -6.75 -9.36
C ASP A 124 8.99 -6.74 -7.87
N PHE A 125 8.78 -5.54 -7.32
CA PHE A 125 8.46 -5.37 -5.90
C PHE A 125 7.48 -4.23 -5.66
N ILE A 126 6.53 -4.47 -4.75
CA ILE A 126 5.61 -3.44 -4.25
C ILE A 126 5.83 -3.26 -2.75
N PHE A 127 6.02 -2.03 -2.32
CA PHE A 127 6.00 -1.61 -0.94
C PHE A 127 4.68 -0.91 -0.64
N LEU A 128 4.02 -1.28 0.47
CA LEU A 128 2.72 -0.77 0.84
C LEU A 128 2.67 -0.66 2.37
N ARG A 129 2.96 0.53 2.88
CA ARG A 129 3.01 0.79 4.31
C ARG A 129 1.97 1.83 4.70
N HIS A 130 1.03 1.44 5.59
CA HIS A 130 -0.08 2.31 5.99
C HIS A 130 -0.85 2.92 4.82
N ALA A 131 -1.21 2.09 3.85
CA ALA A 131 -1.87 2.52 2.63
C ALA A 131 -3.08 1.65 2.24
N LEU A 132 -3.03 0.31 2.45
CA LEU A 132 -4.12 -0.57 2.05
C LEU A 132 -5.41 -0.31 2.82
N GLU A 133 -5.33 0.13 4.07
CA GLU A 133 -6.48 0.51 4.90
C GLU A 133 -7.26 1.69 4.33
N HIS A 134 -6.62 2.50 3.50
CA HIS A 134 -7.26 3.60 2.77
C HIS A 134 -7.98 3.13 1.51
N SER A 135 -7.85 1.87 1.11
CA SER A 135 -8.63 1.32 0.02
C SER A 135 -10.02 0.89 0.52
N PRO A 136 -11.12 1.43 -0.03
CA PRO A 136 -12.47 0.94 0.29
C PRO A 136 -12.73 -0.45 -0.30
N TYR A 137 -11.88 -0.92 -1.22
CA TYR A 137 -12.03 -2.20 -1.91
C TYR A 137 -10.71 -2.99 -1.92
N PRO A 138 -10.19 -3.42 -0.75
CA PRO A 138 -8.85 -4.01 -0.66
C PRO A 138 -8.67 -5.26 -1.54
N ILE A 139 -9.74 -6.02 -1.81
CA ILE A 139 -9.67 -7.15 -2.73
C ILE A 139 -9.31 -6.71 -4.15
N PHE A 140 -9.89 -5.61 -4.65
CA PHE A 140 -9.57 -5.10 -6.00
C PHE A 140 -8.14 -4.54 -6.05
N SER A 141 -7.71 -3.86 -4.99
CA SER A 141 -6.32 -3.39 -4.88
C SER A 141 -5.34 -4.56 -4.96
N LEU A 142 -5.57 -5.62 -4.16
CA LEU A 142 -4.72 -6.81 -4.18
C LEU A 142 -4.75 -7.55 -5.53
N MET A 143 -5.90 -7.57 -6.22
CA MET A 143 -5.99 -8.10 -7.59
C MET A 143 -5.15 -7.29 -8.57
N GLU A 144 -5.18 -5.96 -8.46
CA GLU A 144 -4.37 -5.06 -9.29
C GLU A 144 -2.88 -5.22 -8.99
N TYR A 145 -2.49 -5.38 -7.73
CA TYR A 145 -1.10 -5.65 -7.35
C TYR A 145 -0.63 -6.99 -7.90
N ASN A 146 -1.48 -8.04 -7.84
CA ASN A 146 -1.18 -9.32 -8.47
C ASN A 146 -1.00 -9.16 -9.99
N ARG A 147 -1.85 -8.37 -10.65
CA ARG A 147 -1.75 -8.15 -12.09
C ARG A 147 -0.39 -7.55 -12.49
N VAL A 148 0.02 -6.47 -11.84
CA VAL A 148 1.24 -5.74 -12.21
C VAL A 148 2.52 -6.43 -11.76
N LEU A 149 2.49 -7.20 -10.67
CA LEU A 149 3.65 -7.95 -10.20
C LEU A 149 4.03 -9.05 -11.21
N LYS A 150 5.32 -9.17 -11.46
CA LYS A 150 5.89 -10.31 -12.19
C LYS A 150 5.60 -11.62 -11.46
N HIS A 151 5.67 -12.74 -12.18
CA HIS A 151 5.67 -14.05 -11.52
C HIS A 151 6.82 -14.11 -10.51
N ASN A 152 6.52 -14.59 -9.31
CA ASN A 152 7.42 -14.56 -8.15
C ASN A 152 7.78 -13.12 -7.65
N GLY A 153 7.17 -12.07 -8.17
CA GLY A 153 7.31 -10.72 -7.62
C GLY A 153 6.83 -10.66 -6.17
N LEU A 154 7.45 -9.81 -5.39
CA LEU A 154 7.24 -9.72 -3.95
C LEU A 154 6.43 -8.47 -3.59
N ILE A 155 5.71 -8.55 -2.48
CA ILE A 155 5.00 -7.43 -1.88
C ILE A 155 5.26 -7.38 -0.38
N TYR A 156 5.53 -6.18 0.14
CA TYR A 156 5.51 -5.89 1.57
C TYR A 156 4.25 -5.08 1.89
N ILE A 157 3.53 -5.50 2.90
CA ILE A 157 2.33 -4.82 3.38
C ILE A 157 2.45 -4.61 4.88
N GLU A 158 2.22 -3.35 5.33
CA GLU A 158 2.05 -3.00 6.72
C GLU A 158 0.75 -2.25 6.88
N VAL A 159 -0.13 -2.74 7.76
CA VAL A 159 -1.45 -2.15 8.02
C VAL A 159 -1.77 -2.17 9.52
N PRO A 160 -2.59 -1.24 10.00
CA PRO A 160 -3.05 -1.26 11.39
C PRO A 160 -3.83 -2.53 11.72
N ALA A 161 -3.57 -3.09 12.91
CA ALA A 161 -4.37 -4.16 13.46
C ALA A 161 -5.64 -3.61 14.12
N PRO A 162 -6.81 -4.29 13.97
CA PRO A 162 -8.04 -3.85 14.62
C PRO A 162 -7.97 -3.98 16.13
N GLY A 163 -8.75 -3.14 16.83
CA GLY A 163 -8.92 -3.21 18.28
C GLY A 163 -7.73 -2.70 19.11
N CYS A 164 -6.74 -2.03 18.52
CA CYS A 164 -5.69 -1.39 19.28
C CYS A 164 -6.17 -0.08 19.96
N GLU A 165 -5.50 0.35 21.01
CA GLU A 165 -5.92 1.53 21.78
C GLU A 165 -5.83 2.84 20.99
N ARG A 166 -5.07 2.85 19.88
CA ARG A 166 -4.98 3.97 18.95
C ARG A 166 -6.32 4.23 18.25
N GLY A 167 -7.13 3.19 18.04
CA GLY A 167 -8.48 3.29 17.47
C GLY A 167 -8.46 3.66 15.98
N HIS A 168 -7.66 2.98 15.18
CA HIS A 168 -7.56 3.20 13.73
C HIS A 168 -8.91 3.09 13.01
N GLU A 169 -9.84 2.30 13.53
CA GLU A 169 -11.20 2.16 13.02
C GLU A 169 -12.04 3.45 13.09
N HIS A 170 -11.60 4.42 13.90
CA HIS A 170 -12.26 5.73 14.02
C HIS A 170 -11.70 6.78 13.06
N ASN A 171 -10.65 6.44 12.32
CA ASN A 171 -10.10 7.35 11.32
C ASN A 171 -11.00 7.36 10.08
N LEU A 172 -11.50 8.55 9.70
CA LEU A 172 -12.51 8.68 8.63
C LEU A 172 -12.01 8.27 7.24
N ASN A 173 -10.71 8.19 7.03
CA ASN A 173 -10.12 7.72 5.77
C ASN A 173 -9.61 6.27 5.83
N HIS A 174 -9.85 5.54 6.92
CA HIS A 174 -9.59 4.11 7.01
C HIS A 174 -10.87 3.35 6.66
N TYR A 175 -10.89 2.71 5.51
CA TYR A 175 -12.08 1.98 5.01
C TYR A 175 -12.00 0.48 5.30
N SER A 176 -10.80 -0.06 5.53
CA SER A 176 -10.59 -1.50 5.65
C SER A 176 -9.54 -1.88 6.71
N ILE A 177 -9.91 -1.72 7.99
CA ILE A 177 -9.12 -2.27 9.11
C ILE A 177 -9.52 -3.74 9.29
N LEU A 178 -8.69 -4.65 8.76
CA LEU A 178 -9.01 -6.08 8.70
C LEU A 178 -8.24 -6.87 9.76
N GLY A 179 -8.89 -7.88 10.35
CA GLY A 179 -8.22 -8.85 11.20
C GLY A 179 -7.28 -9.77 10.42
N ALA A 180 -6.32 -10.38 11.13
CA ALA A 180 -5.24 -11.19 10.55
C ALA A 180 -5.75 -12.30 9.62
N GLU A 181 -6.77 -13.05 10.05
CA GLU A 181 -7.32 -14.17 9.27
C GLU A 181 -7.98 -13.68 7.97
N MET A 182 -8.71 -12.55 8.02
CA MET A 182 -9.34 -12.00 6.83
C MET A 182 -8.29 -11.46 5.86
N LEU A 183 -7.29 -10.76 6.34
CA LEU A 183 -6.21 -10.22 5.51
C LEU A 183 -5.40 -11.34 4.85
N ALA A 184 -5.04 -12.39 5.60
CA ALA A 184 -4.38 -13.57 5.06
C ALA A 184 -5.25 -14.28 4.01
N ALA A 185 -6.56 -14.44 4.29
CA ALA A 185 -7.50 -15.04 3.34
C ALA A 185 -7.64 -14.22 2.05
N LEU A 186 -7.64 -12.90 2.13
CA LEU A 186 -7.68 -12.03 0.94
C LEU A 186 -6.42 -12.17 0.10
N LEU A 187 -5.24 -12.18 0.71
CA LEU A 187 -3.96 -12.40 0.02
C LEU A 187 -3.96 -13.74 -0.72
N MET A 188 -4.31 -14.83 -0.05
CA MET A 188 -4.39 -16.16 -0.68
C MET A 188 -5.42 -16.21 -1.82
N ARG A 189 -6.60 -15.59 -1.65
CA ARG A 189 -7.63 -15.52 -2.69
C ARG A 189 -7.18 -14.73 -3.90
N THR A 190 -6.35 -13.71 -3.70
CA THR A 190 -5.81 -12.87 -4.77
C THR A 190 -4.46 -13.36 -5.31
N GLY A 191 -4.10 -14.62 -5.04
CA GLY A 191 -2.99 -15.32 -5.69
C GLY A 191 -1.62 -15.10 -5.06
N PHE A 192 -1.58 -14.68 -3.80
CA PHE A 192 -0.34 -14.52 -3.05
C PHE A 192 -0.08 -15.69 -2.10
N ASP A 193 1.18 -16.12 -2.01
CA ASP A 193 1.68 -16.98 -0.94
C ASP A 193 2.36 -16.11 0.11
N ILE A 194 1.97 -16.30 1.37
CA ILE A 194 2.48 -15.52 2.49
C ILE A 194 3.76 -16.17 3.01
N HIS A 195 4.88 -15.46 2.94
CA HIS A 195 6.18 -15.91 3.43
C HIS A 195 6.40 -15.51 4.88
N ARG A 196 5.89 -14.35 5.29
CA ARG A 196 6.02 -13.82 6.64
C ARG A 196 4.76 -13.05 7.00
N PHE A 197 4.23 -13.29 8.19
CA PHE A 197 3.11 -12.57 8.75
C PHE A 197 3.38 -12.37 10.24
N GLU A 198 3.57 -11.14 10.66
CA GLU A 198 3.92 -10.79 12.03
C GLU A 198 2.99 -9.70 12.55
N THR A 199 2.72 -9.77 13.86
CA THR A 199 2.09 -8.67 14.59
C THR A 199 3.17 -7.92 15.34
N PHE A 200 3.26 -6.63 15.13
CA PHE A 200 4.15 -5.75 15.85
C PHE A 200 3.34 -4.87 16.80
N GLU A 201 3.71 -4.85 18.06
CA GLU A 201 3.04 -4.09 19.10
C GLU A 201 4.05 -3.23 19.87
N PHE A 202 3.69 -1.99 20.13
CA PHE A 202 4.48 -1.07 20.95
C PHE A 202 3.59 -0.03 21.62
N ASN A 203 4.16 0.69 22.57
CA ASN A 203 3.49 1.81 23.18
C ASN A 203 3.91 3.10 22.48
N LEU A 204 2.91 3.89 22.09
CA LEU A 204 3.09 5.20 21.48
C LEU A 204 2.64 6.28 22.47
N ASP A 205 3.50 7.23 22.75
CA ASP A 205 3.17 8.38 23.58
C ASP A 205 2.47 9.45 22.73
N MET A 206 1.16 9.55 22.87
CA MET A 206 0.35 10.53 22.16
C MET A 206 0.19 11.81 22.96
N PRO A 207 0.37 12.98 22.34
CA PRO A 207 0.10 14.24 23.01
C PRO A 207 -1.40 14.39 23.30
N ILE A 208 -1.70 14.80 24.53
CA ILE A 208 -3.04 15.17 24.95
C ILE A 208 -3.05 16.64 25.42
N PRO A 209 -4.23 17.28 25.56
CA PRO A 209 -4.29 18.66 26.05
C PRO A 209 -3.48 18.88 27.33
N ASN A 210 -2.92 20.09 27.49
CA ASN A 210 -2.07 20.53 28.61
C ASN A 210 -0.62 20.02 28.60
N ASN A 211 -0.02 19.76 27.43
CA ASN A 211 1.36 19.28 27.28
C ASN A 211 1.67 18.00 28.08
N THR A 212 0.68 17.15 28.25
CA THR A 212 0.85 15.81 28.82
C THR A 212 0.78 14.79 27.67
N TYR A 213 1.21 13.55 27.96
CA TYR A 213 1.19 12.45 27.03
C TYR A 213 0.38 11.30 27.62
N LYS A 214 -0.35 10.60 26.75
CA LYS A 214 -0.99 9.34 27.07
C LYS A 214 -0.28 8.25 26.29
N SER A 215 0.24 7.25 26.99
CA SER A 215 0.74 6.04 26.32
C SER A 215 -0.43 5.21 25.84
N VAL A 216 -0.46 4.89 24.56
CA VAL A 216 -1.47 4.04 23.92
C VAL A 216 -0.79 2.87 23.25
N LYS A 217 -1.43 1.70 23.34
CA LYS A 217 -0.94 0.52 22.64
C LYS A 217 -1.25 0.65 21.15
N GLU A 218 -0.20 0.53 20.34
CA GLU A 218 -0.25 0.50 18.89
C GLU A 218 0.04 -0.91 18.40
N SER A 219 -0.60 -1.33 17.33
CA SER A 219 -0.42 -2.66 16.77
C SER A 219 -0.58 -2.66 15.25
N PHE A 220 0.35 -3.31 14.56
CA PHE A 220 0.38 -3.45 13.09
C PHE A 220 0.56 -4.89 12.68
N TYR A 221 0.05 -5.24 11.49
CA TYR A 221 0.42 -6.45 10.78
C TYR A 221 1.49 -6.12 9.74
N MET A 222 2.58 -6.88 9.74
CA MET A 222 3.66 -6.78 8.78
C MET A 222 3.74 -8.08 7.99
N ILE A 223 3.62 -7.99 6.67
CA ILE A 223 3.45 -9.13 5.78
C ILE A 223 4.45 -9.03 4.64
N VAL A 224 5.17 -10.12 4.37
CA VAL A 224 5.88 -10.34 3.13
C VAL A 224 5.18 -11.47 2.39
N ALA A 225 4.76 -11.20 1.18
CA ALA A 225 4.09 -12.19 0.33
C ALA A 225 4.67 -12.19 -1.09
N GLN A 226 4.44 -13.28 -1.81
CA GLN A 226 4.91 -13.48 -3.16
C GLN A 226 3.74 -13.80 -4.08
N LYS A 227 3.74 -13.23 -5.30
CA LYS A 227 2.79 -13.66 -6.33
C LYS A 227 3.10 -15.11 -6.73
N ALA A 228 2.22 -16.02 -6.35
CA ALA A 228 2.35 -17.45 -6.62
C ALA A 228 1.64 -17.87 -7.91
N ARG A 229 0.56 -17.16 -8.26
CA ARG A 229 -0.23 -17.47 -9.46
C ARG A 229 -0.91 -16.20 -9.99
N PRO A 230 -1.06 -16.07 -11.33
CA PRO A 230 -1.91 -15.06 -11.91
C PRO A 230 -3.36 -15.32 -11.52
N LEU A 231 -4.15 -14.25 -11.43
CA LEU A 231 -5.60 -14.39 -11.30
C LEU A 231 -6.19 -14.69 -12.69
N ASP A 232 -6.72 -15.89 -12.85
CA ASP A 232 -7.44 -16.28 -14.05
C ASP A 232 -8.89 -15.76 -13.97
N ILE A 233 -9.07 -14.48 -14.27
CA ILE A 233 -10.38 -13.84 -14.34
C ILE A 233 -10.94 -14.16 -15.73
N LYS A 234 -11.51 -15.35 -15.87
CA LYS A 234 -12.24 -15.77 -17.08
C LYS A 234 -13.70 -15.37 -17.00
#